data_689c047eab0dedaa6f54a9924eb8b1c6
#
_entry.id   689c047eab0dedaa6f54a9924eb8b1c6
#
_cell.length_a   1.000
_cell.length_b   1.000
_cell.length_c   1.000
_cell.angle_alpha   90.00
_cell.angle_beta   90.00
_cell.angle_gamma   90.00
#
_symmetry.space_group_name_H-M   'P 1'
#
loop_
_entity.id
_entity.type
_entity.pdbx_description
1 polymer ?
#
loop_
_entity_poly.entity_id
_entity_poly.type
_entity_poly.pdbx_seq_one_letter_code
_entity_poly.pdbx_strand_id
1 'polypeptide(L)'
;MELSEMTKDERSLLLFLETQAVDYGGLVDVRRMNEGDCNIASDWNECGFIIYERISFYSIEAVSTPSRRPTHYVILSQEAFRLAHEERIARAVRMFQKRTWKKPGEEDE
;
A
#
# COMPACT_ATOMS: atom_id res chain seq x y z
N MET A 1 12.53 6.53 -9.20
CA MET A 1 11.30 5.88 -9.70
C MET A 1 10.17 6.90 -9.75
N GLU A 2 9.36 6.86 -10.77
CA GLU A 2 8.25 7.79 -10.96
C GLU A 2 6.94 7.01 -11.03
N LEU A 3 5.83 7.65 -10.62
CA LEU A 3 4.51 7.00 -10.69
C LEU A 3 4.14 6.57 -12.11
N SER A 4 4.52 7.39 -13.10
CA SER A 4 4.22 7.08 -14.50
C SER A 4 4.91 5.81 -15.00
N GLU A 5 5.96 5.38 -14.32
CA GLU A 5 6.70 4.16 -14.65
C GLU A 5 6.11 2.92 -13.98
N MET A 6 5.20 3.12 -13.03
CA MET A 6 4.63 2.05 -12.24
C MET A 6 3.35 1.53 -12.89
N THR A 7 3.17 0.22 -12.85
CA THR A 7 1.93 -0.41 -13.29
C THR A 7 0.80 -0.12 -12.29
N LYS A 8 -0.42 -0.40 -12.70
CA LYS A 8 -1.59 -0.28 -11.81
C LYS A 8 -1.43 -1.17 -10.58
N ASP A 9 -0.94 -2.39 -10.76
CA ASP A 9 -0.74 -3.34 -9.67
C ASP A 9 0.33 -2.86 -8.71
N GLU A 10 1.42 -2.30 -9.23
CA GLU A 10 2.48 -1.73 -8.39
C GLU A 10 1.96 -0.55 -7.56
N ARG A 11 1.19 0.35 -8.18
CA ARG A 11 0.61 1.48 -7.45
C ARG A 11 -0.37 1.03 -6.38
N SER A 12 -1.17 0.01 -6.66
CA SER A 12 -2.11 -0.54 -5.68
C SER A 12 -1.38 -1.20 -4.52
N LEU A 13 -0.33 -1.97 -4.81
CA LEU A 13 0.49 -2.60 -3.78
C LEU A 13 1.17 -1.55 -2.91
N LEU A 14 1.69 -0.48 -3.51
CA LEU A 14 2.34 0.59 -2.76
C LEU A 14 1.39 1.20 -1.73
N LEU A 15 0.14 1.45 -2.09
CA LEU A 15 -0.85 1.97 -1.16
C LEU A 15 -1.19 0.96 -0.07
N PHE A 16 -1.28 -0.32 -0.40
CA PHE A 16 -1.49 -1.37 0.58
C PHE A 16 -0.36 -1.40 1.60
N LEU A 17 0.89 -1.39 1.13
CA LEU A 17 2.06 -1.43 2.01
C LEU A 17 2.17 -0.17 2.87
N GLU A 18 1.83 0.98 2.32
CA GLU A 18 1.80 2.23 3.10
C GLU A 18 0.77 2.13 4.23
N THR A 19 -0.40 1.58 3.97
CA THR A 19 -1.41 1.35 4.99
C THR A 19 -0.88 0.44 6.09
N GLN A 20 -0.18 -0.64 5.72
CA GLN A 20 0.42 -1.53 6.71
C GLN A 20 1.47 -0.79 7.54
N ALA A 21 2.29 0.05 6.91
CA ALA A 21 3.33 0.80 7.61
C ALA A 21 2.73 1.80 8.60
N VAL A 22 1.68 2.50 8.21
CA VAL A 22 1.09 3.58 9.02
C VAL A 22 0.11 3.05 10.06
N ASP A 23 -0.80 2.18 9.65
CA ASP A 23 -1.91 1.76 10.52
C ASP A 23 -1.59 0.53 11.35
N TYR A 24 -0.64 -0.28 10.94
CA TYR A 24 -0.35 -1.58 11.57
C TYR A 24 1.12 -1.70 11.99
N GLY A 25 1.83 -0.58 12.13
CA GLY A 25 3.21 -0.59 12.57
C GLY A 25 4.17 -1.34 11.67
N GLY A 26 3.84 -1.48 10.40
CA GLY A 26 4.65 -2.21 9.43
C GLY A 26 4.38 -3.70 9.36
N LEU A 27 3.47 -4.23 10.18
CA LEU A 27 3.17 -5.66 10.19
C LEU A 27 2.25 -6.03 9.03
N VAL A 28 2.63 -7.04 8.24
CA VAL A 28 1.93 -7.44 7.03
C VAL A 28 1.42 -8.86 7.14
N ASP A 29 0.12 -9.02 6.92
CA ASP A 29 -0.51 -10.34 6.76
C ASP A 29 -0.55 -10.66 5.27
N VAL A 30 0.36 -11.55 4.82
CA VAL A 30 0.53 -11.86 3.40
C VAL A 30 -0.67 -12.57 2.77
N ARG A 31 -1.61 -13.05 3.58
CA ARG A 31 -2.85 -13.63 3.05
C ARG A 31 -3.68 -12.62 2.28
N ARG A 32 -3.41 -11.32 2.46
CA ARG A 32 -4.06 -10.23 1.73
C ARG A 32 -3.33 -9.86 0.44
N MET A 33 -2.23 -10.54 0.15
CA MET A 33 -1.43 -10.31 -1.04
C MET A 33 -1.53 -11.51 -1.97
N ASN A 34 -1.56 -11.26 -3.27
CA ASN A 34 -1.48 -12.34 -4.25
C ASN A 34 -0.01 -12.63 -4.59
N GLU A 35 0.23 -13.64 -5.43
CA GLU A 35 1.58 -14.02 -5.84
C GLU A 35 2.31 -12.88 -6.55
N GLY A 36 1.60 -12.16 -7.43
CA GLY A 36 2.17 -11.00 -8.12
C GLY A 36 2.60 -9.91 -7.16
N ASP A 37 1.80 -9.63 -6.13
CA ASP A 37 2.14 -8.65 -5.10
C ASP A 37 3.39 -9.07 -4.34
N CYS A 38 3.50 -10.34 -3.98
CA CYS A 38 4.67 -10.85 -3.26
C CYS A 38 5.93 -10.73 -4.12
N ASN A 39 5.84 -10.99 -5.41
CA ASN A 39 6.96 -10.85 -6.33
C ASN A 39 7.41 -9.39 -6.46
N ILE A 40 6.47 -8.47 -6.59
CA ILE A 40 6.77 -7.03 -6.64
C ILE A 40 7.45 -6.58 -5.34
N ALA A 41 6.90 -6.98 -4.19
CA ALA A 41 7.47 -6.63 -2.89
C ALA A 41 8.90 -7.15 -2.74
N SER A 42 9.17 -8.38 -3.20
CA SER A 42 10.53 -8.95 -3.19
C SER A 42 11.48 -8.16 -4.06
N ASP A 43 11.06 -7.77 -5.26
CA ASP A 43 11.88 -6.98 -6.17
C ASP A 43 12.17 -5.59 -5.57
N TRP A 44 11.18 -4.97 -4.96
CA TRP A 44 11.36 -3.68 -4.30
C TRP A 44 12.30 -3.78 -3.10
N ASN A 45 12.25 -4.89 -2.38
CA ASN A 45 13.16 -5.14 -1.27
C ASN A 45 14.61 -5.25 -1.78
N GLU A 46 14.81 -5.97 -2.89
CA GLU A 46 16.15 -6.11 -3.48
C GLU A 46 16.75 -4.79 -3.93
N CYS A 47 15.95 -3.90 -4.50
CA CYS A 47 16.45 -2.61 -4.98
C CYS A 47 16.47 -1.51 -3.91
N GLY A 48 16.02 -1.80 -2.70
CA GLY A 48 16.07 -0.84 -1.60
C GLY A 48 14.92 0.17 -1.59
N PHE A 49 13.91 0.01 -2.44
CA PHE A 49 12.75 0.87 -2.44
C PHE A 49 11.92 0.70 -1.15
N ILE A 50 11.86 -0.51 -0.65
CA ILE A 50 11.29 -0.85 0.65
C ILE A 50 12.18 -1.88 1.34
N ILE A 51 11.95 -2.09 2.63
CA ILE A 51 12.40 -3.29 3.34
C ILE A 51 11.16 -4.16 3.52
N TYR A 52 11.21 -5.40 3.07
CA TYR A 52 10.10 -6.34 3.16
C TYR A 52 10.68 -7.69 3.51
N GLU A 53 10.52 -8.11 4.76
CA GLU A 53 11.15 -9.32 5.26
C GLU A 53 10.22 -10.09 6.18
N ARG A 54 10.53 -11.37 6.34
CA ARG A 54 9.78 -12.25 7.21
C ARG A 54 10.14 -11.98 8.67
N ILE A 55 9.15 -11.94 9.53
CA ILE A 55 9.39 -11.86 10.98
C ILE A 55 9.64 -13.27 11.53
N SER A 56 10.26 -13.36 12.71
CA SER A 56 10.55 -14.65 13.32
C SER A 56 9.27 -15.39 13.72
N PHE A 57 9.34 -16.71 13.77
CA PHE A 57 8.20 -17.53 14.19
C PHE A 57 7.65 -17.11 15.55
N TYR A 58 8.54 -16.81 16.50
CA TYR A 58 8.11 -16.37 17.84
C TYR A 58 7.39 -15.03 17.79
N SER A 59 7.82 -14.11 16.92
CA SER A 59 7.17 -12.81 16.76
C SER A 59 5.79 -12.96 16.14
N ILE A 60 5.60 -13.91 15.23
CA ILE A 60 4.29 -14.18 14.63
C ILE A 60 3.27 -14.50 15.73
N GLU A 61 3.62 -15.38 16.65
CA GLU A 61 2.71 -15.74 17.75
C GLU A 61 2.42 -14.54 18.65
N ALA A 62 3.42 -13.72 18.93
CA ALA A 62 3.29 -12.57 19.82
C ALA A 62 2.37 -11.49 19.26
N VAL A 63 2.34 -11.29 17.93
CA VAL A 63 1.58 -10.20 17.28
C VAL A 63 0.28 -10.66 16.64
N SER A 64 0.01 -11.97 16.64
CA SER A 64 -1.20 -12.50 15.98
C SER A 64 -2.45 -12.28 16.81
N THR A 65 -3.54 -12.02 16.12
CA THR A 65 -4.89 -11.93 16.67
C THR A 65 -5.78 -12.93 15.95
N PRO A 66 -7.00 -13.20 16.42
CA PRO A 66 -7.91 -14.10 15.71
C PRO A 66 -8.19 -13.69 14.26
N SER A 67 -8.16 -12.40 13.97
CA SER A 67 -8.49 -11.89 12.63
C SER A 67 -7.27 -11.56 11.77
N ARG A 68 -6.07 -11.57 12.35
CA ARG A 68 -4.87 -11.09 11.67
C ARG A 68 -3.64 -11.87 12.13
N ARG A 69 -2.91 -12.44 11.17
CA ARG A 69 -1.68 -13.18 11.43
C ARG A 69 -0.54 -12.59 10.59
N PRO A 70 0.15 -11.54 11.08
CA PRO A 70 1.28 -10.98 10.35
C PRO A 70 2.42 -11.99 10.26
N THR A 71 3.02 -12.08 9.09
CA THR A 71 4.18 -12.96 8.84
C THR A 71 5.39 -12.18 8.37
N HIS A 72 5.19 -10.97 7.92
CA HIS A 72 6.22 -10.10 7.37
C HIS A 72 6.11 -8.72 7.98
N TYR A 73 7.17 -7.93 7.80
CA TYR A 73 7.13 -6.51 8.10
C TYR A 73 7.61 -5.72 6.89
N VAL A 74 7.16 -4.48 6.81
CA VAL A 74 7.54 -3.57 5.73
C VAL A 74 8.00 -2.25 6.34
N ILE A 75 9.06 -1.70 5.77
CA ILE A 75 9.53 -0.34 6.05
C ILE A 75 9.64 0.35 4.70
N LEU A 76 8.96 1.46 4.52
CA LEU A 76 9.01 2.23 3.29
C LEU A 76 10.14 3.25 3.35
N SER A 77 10.87 3.40 2.22
CA SER A 77 11.81 4.51 2.08
C SER A 77 11.05 5.83 2.01
N GLN A 78 11.76 6.95 2.16
CA GLN A 78 11.15 8.27 1.98
C GLN A 78 10.57 8.40 0.57
N GLU A 79 11.25 7.88 -0.44
CA GLU A 79 10.76 7.88 -1.81
C GLU A 79 9.47 7.09 -1.95
N ALA A 80 9.39 5.91 -1.32
CA ALA A 80 8.18 5.10 -1.34
C ALA A 80 7.00 5.83 -0.69
N PHE A 81 7.22 6.47 0.45
CA PHE A 81 6.19 7.29 1.08
C PHE A 81 5.74 8.45 0.19
N ARG A 82 6.70 9.12 -0.45
CA ARG A 82 6.39 10.23 -1.36
C ARG A 82 5.52 9.76 -2.52
N LEU A 83 5.88 8.66 -3.16
CA LEU A 83 5.12 8.13 -4.29
C LEU A 83 3.74 7.62 -3.85
N ALA A 84 3.64 7.00 -2.69
CA ALA A 84 2.35 6.57 -2.14
C ALA A 84 1.44 7.77 -1.92
N HIS A 85 1.97 8.85 -1.36
CA HIS A 85 1.21 10.08 -1.14
C HIS A 85 0.72 10.67 -2.48
N GLU A 86 1.61 10.75 -3.46
CA GLU A 86 1.26 11.23 -4.80
C GLU A 86 0.15 10.40 -5.44
N GLU A 87 0.22 9.07 -5.30
CA GLU A 87 -0.81 8.19 -5.85
C GLU A 87 -2.16 8.36 -5.14
N ARG A 88 -2.16 8.57 -3.82
CA ARG A 88 -3.40 8.84 -3.09
C ARG A 88 -4.06 10.13 -3.57
N ILE A 89 -3.27 11.17 -3.75
CA ILE A 89 -3.78 12.45 -4.30
C ILE A 89 -4.33 12.23 -5.71
N ALA A 90 -3.59 11.54 -6.57
CA ALA A 90 -4.02 11.27 -7.93
C ALA A 90 -5.34 10.50 -7.98
N ARG A 91 -5.51 9.50 -7.11
CA ARG A 91 -6.76 8.73 -7.01
C ARG A 91 -7.90 9.59 -6.51
N ALA A 92 -7.67 10.42 -5.52
CA ALA A 92 -8.68 11.32 -4.98
C ALA A 92 -9.16 12.31 -6.05
N VAL A 93 -8.23 12.87 -6.82
CA VAL A 93 -8.56 13.80 -7.91
C VAL A 93 -9.37 13.07 -8.99
N ARG A 94 -8.98 11.88 -9.41
CA ARG A 94 -9.71 11.10 -10.40
C ARG A 94 -11.14 10.79 -9.93
N MET A 95 -11.28 10.40 -8.67
CA MET A 95 -12.60 10.10 -8.11
C MET A 95 -13.49 11.36 -8.03
N PHE A 96 -12.90 12.48 -7.63
CA PHE A 96 -13.62 13.74 -7.60
C PHE A 96 -14.11 14.15 -8.99
N GLN A 97 -13.27 13.99 -10.01
CA GLN A 97 -13.62 14.31 -11.40
C GLN A 97 -14.70 13.37 -11.96
N LYS A 98 -14.67 12.08 -11.57
CA LYS A 98 -15.69 11.11 -12.00
C LYS A 98 -17.04 11.38 -11.37
N ARG A 99 -17.06 11.86 -10.13
CA ARG A 99 -18.29 12.23 -9.47
C ARG A 99 -18.69 13.61 -9.95
N THR A 100 -19.80 13.70 -10.63
CA THR A 100 -20.36 14.99 -10.99
C THR A 100 -20.90 15.61 -9.72
N TRP A 101 -19.99 16.16 -8.88
CA TRP A 101 -20.41 16.80 -7.65
C TRP A 101 -21.12 18.10 -7.94
N LYS A 102 -22.25 18.27 -7.32
CA LYS A 102 -23.02 19.49 -7.43
C LYS A 102 -23.19 20.12 -6.07
N LYS A 103 -23.09 21.43 -6.01
CA LYS A 103 -23.38 22.16 -4.79
C LYS A 103 -24.84 22.02 -4.44
N PRO A 104 -25.20 22.05 -3.15
CA PRO A 104 -26.60 22.11 -2.76
C PRO A 104 -27.32 23.23 -3.48
N GLY A 105 -28.46 22.91 -4.11
CA GLY A 105 -29.24 23.87 -4.86
C GLY A 105 -28.93 23.97 -6.35
N GLU A 106 -27.85 23.33 -6.82
CA GLU A 106 -27.61 23.25 -8.26
C GLU A 106 -28.43 22.08 -8.83
N GLU A 107 -29.09 22.39 -9.96
CA GLU A 107 -29.92 21.41 -10.63
C GLU A 107 -29.14 20.69 -11.72
N ASP A 108 -29.50 19.43 -11.94
CA ASP A 108 -28.99 18.65 -13.06
C ASP A 108 -29.92 18.92 -14.25
N GLU A 109 -29.39 19.57 -15.25
CA GLU A 109 -30.17 19.87 -16.45
C GLU A 109 -29.85 18.97 -17.63
#